data_b7e9d20ad7835b61becefbd23b2ffd5a
#
_entry.id   b7e9d20ad7835b61becefbd23b2ffd5a
#
_cell.length_a   1.000
_cell.length_b   1.000
_cell.length_c   1.000
_cell.angle_alpha   90.00
_cell.angle_beta   90.00
_cell.angle_gamma   90.00
#
_symmetry.space_group_name_H-M   'P 1'
#
loop_
_entity.id
_entity.type
_entity.pdbx_description
1 polymer ?
#
loop_
_entity_poly.entity_id
_entity_poly.type
_entity_poly.pdbx_seq_one_letter_code
_entity_poly.pdbx_strand_id
1 'polypeptide(L)'
;MCLTVLSPSGDSVGHMYLRGFGHGISFGVEPSDGGVLLWVESDADPRTGYGRAIARVPFRDGTVLDSASAGLRHHRPLPGARRMHPTLDLTNRRVLVSHWVGRRHAYAVYRTEDFLAQRYEPLHNIADTALRKGETFQGCALHDEHIYQLTGNPYTDEAGENPPSAGGNTFVSTIDVSSGRTVARRRVTAAPGLRFREPEGIAVRPGSTPELCIALSVKTRDRRKLTVYSCGS
;
A
#
# COMPACT_ATOMS: atom_id res chain seq x y z
N MET A 1 0.18 2.67 -14.37
CA MET A 1 -0.60 1.93 -13.33
C MET A 1 -2.02 1.75 -13.82
N CYS A 2 -2.65 0.61 -13.56
CA CYS A 2 -4.09 0.40 -13.76
C CYS A 2 -4.71 0.14 -12.40
N LEU A 3 -5.76 0.87 -12.06
CA LEU A 3 -6.59 0.64 -10.88
C LEU A 3 -7.88 -0.02 -11.34
N THR A 4 -8.22 -1.14 -10.75
CA THR A 4 -9.43 -1.91 -11.07
C THR A 4 -10.32 -1.98 -9.85
N VAL A 5 -11.58 -1.65 -10.02
CA VAL A 5 -12.61 -1.87 -9.01
C VAL A 5 -13.15 -3.29 -9.18
N LEU A 6 -13.15 -4.02 -8.09
CA LEU A 6 -13.70 -5.37 -8.05
C LEU A 6 -14.99 -5.39 -7.22
N SER A 7 -15.94 -6.21 -7.64
CA SER A 7 -17.08 -6.58 -6.80
C SER A 7 -16.62 -7.44 -5.61
N PRO A 8 -17.45 -7.64 -4.59
CA PRO A 8 -17.14 -8.60 -3.51
C PRO A 8 -16.92 -10.04 -3.99
N SER A 9 -17.46 -10.43 -5.14
CA SER A 9 -17.20 -11.72 -5.79
C SER A 9 -15.87 -11.78 -6.56
N GLY A 10 -15.19 -10.64 -6.73
CA GLY A 10 -13.93 -10.53 -7.46
C GLY A 10 -14.07 -10.21 -8.95
N ASP A 11 -15.28 -9.89 -9.42
CA ASP A 11 -15.50 -9.50 -10.81
C ASP A 11 -15.07 -8.05 -11.04
N SER A 12 -14.44 -7.77 -12.17
CA SER A 12 -14.07 -6.41 -12.56
C SER A 12 -15.32 -5.61 -12.92
N VAL A 13 -15.56 -4.52 -12.17
CA VAL A 13 -16.71 -3.61 -12.37
C VAL A 13 -16.31 -2.24 -12.90
N GLY A 14 -15.03 -1.96 -12.99
CA GLY A 14 -14.50 -0.72 -13.56
C GLY A 14 -12.99 -0.66 -13.50
N HIS A 15 -12.39 0.22 -14.30
CA HIS A 15 -10.95 0.43 -14.31
C HIS A 15 -10.57 1.85 -14.73
N MET A 16 -9.43 2.32 -14.25
CA MET A 16 -8.85 3.63 -14.59
C MET A 16 -7.35 3.47 -14.80
N TYR A 17 -6.83 4.14 -15.82
CA TYR A 17 -5.39 4.16 -16.09
C TYR A 17 -4.75 5.45 -15.59
N LEU A 18 -3.63 5.32 -14.89
CA LEU A 18 -2.83 6.43 -14.37
C LEU A 18 -1.44 6.40 -15.02
N ARG A 19 -1.12 7.41 -15.84
CA ARG A 19 0.18 7.56 -16.51
C ARG A 19 1.08 8.50 -15.73
N GLY A 20 2.36 8.14 -15.57
CA GLY A 20 3.33 8.97 -14.81
C GLY A 20 3.04 9.08 -13.31
N PHE A 21 2.14 8.26 -12.80
CA PHE A 21 1.84 8.21 -11.38
C PHE A 21 2.79 7.25 -10.69
N GLY A 22 3.11 6.45 -10.35
CA GLY A 22 4.09 5.64 -9.68
C GLY A 22 3.78 4.14 -9.76
N HIS A 23 4.33 3.39 -8.83
CA HIS A 23 4.24 1.93 -8.83
C HIS A 23 2.94 1.41 -8.19
N GLY A 24 2.40 2.12 -7.18
CA GLY A 24 1.13 1.78 -6.55
C GLY A 24 1.20 0.68 -5.48
N ILE A 25 2.33 0.56 -4.78
CA ILE A 25 2.50 -0.46 -3.71
C ILE A 25 1.47 -0.27 -2.59
N SER A 26 1.17 0.97 -2.21
CA SER A 26 0.07 1.32 -1.32
C SER A 26 -0.63 2.56 -1.85
N PHE A 27 -1.91 2.65 -1.64
CA PHE A 27 -2.72 3.81 -1.97
C PHE A 27 -3.92 3.91 -1.02
N GLY A 28 -4.45 5.13 -0.88
CA GLY A 28 -5.63 5.39 -0.07
C GLY A 28 -6.89 5.44 -0.92
N VAL A 29 -8.01 5.00 -0.38
CA VAL A 29 -9.35 5.14 -0.96
C VAL A 29 -10.21 5.91 0.02
N GLU A 30 -10.76 7.03 -0.44
CA GLU A 30 -11.59 7.94 0.36
C GLU A 30 -12.99 8.03 -0.26
N PRO A 31 -14.06 7.67 0.47
CA PRO A 31 -15.43 7.91 0.02
C PRO A 31 -15.71 9.40 -0.19
N SER A 32 -16.50 9.74 -1.21
CA SER A 32 -16.97 11.09 -1.47
C SER A 32 -18.38 11.07 -2.05
N ASP A 33 -19.09 12.21 -2.03
CA ASP A 33 -20.46 12.31 -2.56
C ASP A 33 -20.58 11.96 -4.05
N GLY A 34 -19.49 12.08 -4.81
CA GLY A 34 -19.42 11.73 -6.23
C GLY A 34 -18.76 10.38 -6.53
N GLY A 35 -18.58 9.50 -5.54
CA GLY A 35 -17.91 8.21 -5.68
C GLY A 35 -16.72 8.04 -4.75
N VAL A 36 -15.54 7.76 -5.27
CA VAL A 36 -14.33 7.60 -4.46
C VAL A 36 -13.20 8.49 -4.96
N LEU A 37 -12.40 8.97 -4.03
CA LEU A 37 -11.15 9.67 -4.29
C LEU A 37 -9.99 8.72 -3.96
N LEU A 38 -9.03 8.70 -4.85
CA LEU A 38 -7.82 7.89 -4.73
C LEU A 38 -6.66 8.77 -4.30
N TRP A 39 -5.96 8.34 -3.27
CA TRP A 39 -4.69 8.92 -2.84
C TRP A 39 -3.57 8.03 -3.36
N VAL A 40 -2.83 8.52 -4.32
CA VAL A 40 -1.83 7.72 -5.06
C VAL A 40 -0.52 8.46 -5.16
N GLU A 41 0.58 7.71 -5.26
CA GLU A 41 1.85 8.31 -5.63
C GLU A 41 1.76 8.92 -7.04
N SER A 42 2.44 10.04 -7.26
CA SER A 42 2.41 10.79 -8.51
C SER A 42 3.79 11.38 -8.83
N ASP A 43 3.94 11.99 -9.99
CA ASP A 43 5.22 12.52 -10.47
C ASP A 43 6.32 11.45 -10.40
N ALA A 44 6.10 10.35 -11.14
CA ALA A 44 7.02 9.23 -11.14
C ALA A 44 8.39 9.61 -11.70
N ASP A 45 9.44 9.23 -11.00
CA ASP A 45 10.81 9.30 -11.53
C ASP A 45 10.94 8.35 -12.73
N PRO A 46 11.27 8.86 -13.93
CA PRO A 46 11.30 8.04 -15.15
C PRO A 46 12.33 6.91 -15.10
N ARG A 47 13.34 6.99 -14.23
CA ARG A 47 14.38 5.95 -14.08
C ARG A 47 13.95 4.81 -13.16
N THR A 48 13.10 5.09 -12.18
CA THR A 48 12.75 4.12 -11.15
C THR A 48 11.28 3.71 -11.18
N GLY A 49 10.42 4.50 -11.81
CA GLY A 49 8.98 4.30 -11.85
C GLY A 49 8.24 4.61 -10.54
N TYR A 50 8.94 5.09 -9.50
CA TYR A 50 8.32 5.41 -8.22
C TYR A 50 7.97 6.90 -8.11
N GLY A 51 6.85 7.21 -7.45
CA GLY A 51 6.38 8.56 -7.24
C GLY A 51 7.26 9.39 -6.29
N ARG A 52 7.37 10.68 -6.61
CA ARG A 52 8.05 11.71 -5.82
C ARG A 52 7.07 12.66 -5.15
N ALA A 53 5.78 12.44 -5.37
CA ALA A 53 4.70 13.23 -4.83
C ALA A 53 3.47 12.34 -4.60
N ILE A 54 2.44 12.91 -4.01
CA ILE A 54 1.14 12.28 -3.81
C ILE A 54 0.09 13.14 -4.49
N ALA A 55 -0.88 12.51 -5.17
CA ALA A 55 -2.06 13.17 -5.71
C ALA A 55 -3.33 12.55 -5.12
N ARG A 56 -4.36 13.38 -4.96
CA ARG A 56 -5.72 12.98 -4.61
C ARG A 56 -6.60 13.21 -5.83
N VAL A 57 -7.12 12.13 -6.41
CA VAL A 57 -7.83 12.16 -7.69
C VAL A 57 -9.14 11.38 -7.63
N PRO A 58 -10.19 11.79 -8.31
CA PRO A 58 -11.42 11.00 -8.41
C PRO A 58 -11.17 9.76 -9.26
N PHE A 59 -11.72 8.61 -8.82
CA PHE A 59 -11.83 7.45 -9.70
C PHE A 59 -12.86 7.75 -10.78
N ARG A 60 -12.50 7.49 -12.03
CA ARG A 60 -13.40 7.62 -13.18
C ARG A 60 -13.21 6.42 -14.10
N ASP A 61 -14.24 5.58 -14.16
CA ASP A 61 -14.21 4.37 -14.99
C ASP A 61 -13.92 4.68 -16.46
N GLY A 62 -13.17 3.78 -17.12
CA GLY A 62 -12.80 3.86 -18.52
C GLY A 62 -11.85 4.98 -18.90
N THR A 63 -11.35 5.78 -17.93
CA THR A 63 -10.53 6.95 -18.23
C THR A 63 -9.04 6.72 -18.09
N VAL A 64 -8.27 7.62 -18.72
CA VAL A 64 -6.82 7.72 -18.56
C VAL A 64 -6.51 9.08 -17.98
N LEU A 65 -5.83 9.14 -16.84
CA LEU A 65 -5.33 10.39 -16.24
C LEU A 65 -3.80 10.41 -16.33
N ASP A 66 -3.25 11.49 -16.84
CA ASP A 66 -1.80 11.73 -16.87
C ASP A 66 -1.38 12.58 -15.67
N SER A 67 -0.26 12.23 -15.03
CA SER A 67 0.26 13.00 -13.90
C SER A 67 0.72 14.41 -14.29
N ALA A 68 0.95 14.67 -15.57
CA ALA A 68 1.25 15.99 -16.09
C ALA A 68 -0.01 16.82 -16.45
N SER A 69 -1.22 16.30 -16.21
CA SER A 69 -2.46 16.99 -16.51
C SER A 69 -2.55 18.33 -15.80
N ALA A 70 -2.96 19.37 -16.53
CA ALA A 70 -3.17 20.70 -15.96
C ALA A 70 -4.20 20.66 -14.83
N GLY A 71 -3.90 21.35 -13.72
CA GLY A 71 -4.78 21.41 -12.55
C GLY A 71 -4.63 20.23 -11.58
N LEU A 72 -3.87 19.20 -11.91
CA LEU A 72 -3.56 18.12 -10.96
C LEU A 72 -2.62 18.65 -9.87
N ARG A 73 -3.08 18.55 -8.62
CA ARG A 73 -2.27 18.96 -7.47
C ARG A 73 -1.36 17.83 -7.03
N HIS A 74 -0.06 18.15 -6.93
CA HIS A 74 0.97 17.28 -6.39
C HIS A 74 1.38 17.72 -5.00
N HIS A 75 1.12 16.89 -4.00
CA HIS A 75 1.57 17.10 -2.63
C HIS A 75 3.00 16.55 -2.45
N ARG A 76 3.92 17.39 -1.95
CA ARG A 76 5.33 17.02 -1.72
C ARG A 76 5.69 17.22 -0.24
N PRO A 77 5.13 16.39 0.66
CA PRO A 77 5.27 16.61 2.10
C PRO A 77 6.71 16.43 2.62
N LEU A 78 7.54 15.71 1.88
CA LEU A 78 8.85 15.27 2.34
C LEU A 78 9.90 15.59 1.26
N PRO A 79 10.57 16.76 1.32
CA PRO A 79 11.60 17.14 0.36
C PRO A 79 12.72 16.10 0.27
N GLY A 80 13.10 15.69 -0.94
CA GLY A 80 14.14 14.69 -1.19
C GLY A 80 13.74 13.23 -0.96
N ALA A 81 12.54 12.98 -0.44
CA ALA A 81 12.02 11.62 -0.32
C ALA A 81 11.56 11.07 -1.68
N ARG A 82 11.56 9.75 -1.77
CA ARG A 82 11.16 8.97 -2.96
C ARG A 82 10.28 7.82 -2.54
N ARG A 83 9.56 7.20 -3.50
CA ARG A 83 8.67 6.06 -3.25
C ARG A 83 7.63 6.42 -2.18
N MET A 84 6.90 7.51 -2.42
CA MET A 84 5.91 8.01 -1.49
C MET A 84 4.59 7.23 -1.68
N HIS A 85 4.33 6.27 -0.82
CA HIS A 85 3.12 5.47 -0.85
C HIS A 85 2.15 5.96 0.24
N PRO A 86 1.02 6.56 -0.13
CA PRO A 86 0.03 7.01 0.84
C PRO A 86 -0.91 5.87 1.25
N THR A 87 -1.39 5.90 2.48
CA THR A 87 -2.56 5.16 2.94
C THR A 87 -3.36 6.00 3.93
N LEU A 88 -4.60 5.64 4.19
CA LEU A 88 -5.53 6.46 4.97
C LEU A 88 -6.04 5.69 6.19
N ASP A 89 -6.14 6.40 7.30
CA ASP A 89 -7.01 6.07 8.41
C ASP A 89 -8.18 7.05 8.39
N LEU A 90 -9.29 6.62 7.82
CA LEU A 90 -10.47 7.46 7.64
C LEU A 90 -11.16 7.76 8.97
N THR A 91 -11.11 6.84 9.93
CA THR A 91 -11.71 7.00 11.26
C THR A 91 -11.07 8.15 12.01
N ASN A 92 -9.75 8.21 12.02
CA ASN A 92 -8.98 9.23 12.74
C ASN A 92 -8.52 10.37 11.83
N ARG A 93 -9.00 10.42 10.57
CA ARG A 93 -8.68 11.46 9.58
C ARG A 93 -7.18 11.69 9.44
N ARG A 94 -6.43 10.60 9.22
CA ARG A 94 -4.97 10.62 9.10
C ARG A 94 -4.52 10.08 7.74
N VAL A 95 -3.41 10.64 7.25
CA VAL A 95 -2.67 10.18 6.08
C VAL A 95 -1.34 9.64 6.56
N LEU A 96 -1.04 8.39 6.26
CA LEU A 96 0.28 7.82 6.41
C LEU A 96 1.00 7.91 5.06
N VAL A 97 2.24 8.37 5.07
CA VAL A 97 3.14 8.36 3.93
C VAL A 97 4.33 7.47 4.25
N SER A 98 4.37 6.29 3.64
CA SER A 98 5.57 5.45 3.59
C SER A 98 6.53 6.03 2.54
N HIS A 99 7.82 6.17 2.87
CA HIS A 99 8.77 6.82 1.99
C HIS A 99 10.21 6.36 2.22
N TRP A 100 11.09 6.69 1.25
CA TRP A 100 12.53 6.45 1.38
C TRP A 100 13.32 7.76 1.27
N VAL A 101 14.26 7.95 2.18
CA VAL A 101 15.32 8.97 2.08
C VAL A 101 16.65 8.23 1.94
N GLY A 102 17.26 8.34 0.78
CA GLY A 102 18.42 7.51 0.44
C GLY A 102 18.06 6.01 0.44
N ARG A 103 18.64 5.25 1.37
CA ARG A 103 18.39 3.80 1.56
C ARG A 103 17.53 3.51 2.80
N ARG A 104 17.09 4.52 3.51
CA ARG A 104 16.30 4.37 4.75
C ARG A 104 14.83 4.48 4.44
N HIS A 105 14.06 3.51 4.91
CA HIS A 105 12.62 3.52 4.90
C HIS A 105 12.09 4.19 6.17
N ALA A 106 11.01 4.93 6.03
CA ALA A 106 10.37 5.63 7.14
C ALA A 106 8.90 5.89 6.84
N TYR A 107 8.18 6.32 7.86
CA TYR A 107 6.79 6.71 7.81
C TYR A 107 6.60 8.12 8.37
N ALA A 108 5.70 8.88 7.77
CA ALA A 108 5.24 10.15 8.30
C ALA A 108 3.70 10.13 8.36
N VAL A 109 3.15 10.51 9.51
CA VAL A 109 1.70 10.55 9.75
C VAL A 109 1.26 12.00 9.82
N TYR A 110 0.21 12.37 9.09
CA TYR A 110 -0.33 13.72 9.02
C TYR A 110 -1.82 13.72 9.34
N ARG A 111 -2.35 14.85 9.82
CA ARG A 111 -3.79 15.12 9.74
C ARG A 111 -4.20 15.32 8.28
N THR A 112 -5.33 14.74 7.87
CA THR A 112 -5.80 14.85 6.49
C THR A 112 -6.05 16.29 6.07
N GLU A 113 -6.65 17.11 6.96
CA GLU A 113 -6.92 18.52 6.69
C GLU A 113 -5.64 19.34 6.51
N ASP A 114 -4.62 19.10 7.33
CA ASP A 114 -3.33 19.79 7.23
C ASP A 114 -2.59 19.40 5.95
N PHE A 115 -2.62 18.12 5.62
CA PHE A 115 -2.03 17.61 4.39
C PHE A 115 -2.66 18.26 3.16
N LEU A 116 -4.00 18.31 3.09
CA LEU A 116 -4.73 18.93 2.00
C LEU A 116 -4.51 20.44 1.90
N ALA A 117 -4.33 21.09 3.04
CA ALA A 117 -3.98 22.52 3.13
C ALA A 117 -2.48 22.78 2.85
N GLN A 118 -1.70 21.74 2.49
CA GLN A 118 -0.24 21.80 2.28
C GLN A 118 0.55 22.23 3.52
N ARG A 119 0.00 22.05 4.69
CA ARG A 119 0.73 22.17 5.97
C ARG A 119 1.32 20.79 6.28
N TYR A 120 2.56 20.60 5.87
CA TYR A 120 3.23 19.29 5.96
C TYR A 120 4.03 19.14 7.25
N GLU A 121 3.40 19.46 8.36
CA GLU A 121 3.95 19.19 9.68
C GLU A 121 3.41 17.83 10.16
N PRO A 122 4.24 16.79 10.23
CA PRO A 122 3.77 15.47 10.60
C PRO A 122 3.47 15.39 12.09
N LEU A 123 2.40 14.66 12.42
CA LEU A 123 2.10 14.26 13.80
C LEU A 123 3.20 13.33 14.35
N HIS A 124 3.69 12.43 13.48
CA HIS A 124 4.72 11.46 13.81
C HIS A 124 5.65 11.24 12.62
N ASN A 125 6.97 11.17 12.93
CA ASN A 125 8.01 10.69 12.01
C ASN A 125 8.61 9.41 12.60
N ILE A 126 8.52 8.31 11.88
CA ILE A 126 8.87 6.99 12.38
C ILE A 126 9.92 6.37 11.46
N ALA A 127 11.12 6.14 11.98
CA ALA A 127 12.11 5.34 11.27
C ALA A 127 11.64 3.87 11.25
N ASP A 128 11.66 3.25 10.08
CA ASP A 128 11.27 1.85 9.97
C ASP A 128 12.35 0.94 10.53
N THR A 129 12.01 0.22 11.59
CA THR A 129 12.83 -0.82 12.22
C THR A 129 12.31 -2.23 11.96
N ALA A 130 11.18 -2.36 11.28
CA ALA A 130 10.51 -3.63 11.02
C ALA A 130 10.99 -4.30 9.72
N LEU A 131 11.40 -3.53 8.71
CA LEU A 131 11.89 -4.03 7.43
C LEU A 131 13.29 -4.62 7.62
N ARG A 132 13.42 -5.93 7.43
CA ARG A 132 14.67 -6.64 7.61
C ARG A 132 15.47 -6.71 6.31
N LYS A 133 16.79 -6.91 6.45
CA LYS A 133 17.68 -7.11 5.30
C LYS A 133 17.20 -8.33 4.46
N GLY A 134 17.07 -8.11 3.16
CA GLY A 134 16.62 -9.15 2.21
C GLY A 134 15.10 -9.27 2.06
N GLU A 135 14.32 -8.53 2.83
CA GLU A 135 12.87 -8.47 2.65
C GLU A 135 12.48 -7.36 1.68
N THR A 136 11.42 -7.61 0.94
CA THR A 136 10.78 -6.61 0.08
C THR A 136 9.59 -6.01 0.82
N PHE A 137 9.52 -4.69 0.86
CA PHE A 137 8.33 -3.97 1.31
C PHE A 137 7.22 -4.13 0.27
N GLN A 138 6.06 -4.61 0.72
CA GLN A 138 4.91 -4.95 -0.12
C GLN A 138 3.66 -4.14 0.23
N GLY A 139 3.79 -3.17 1.12
CA GLY A 139 2.72 -2.24 1.45
C GLY A 139 2.58 -2.00 2.95
N CYS A 140 1.74 -1.03 3.27
CA CYS A 140 1.36 -0.72 4.63
C CYS A 140 -0.10 -0.25 4.72
N ALA A 141 -0.67 -0.41 5.90
CA ALA A 141 -1.96 0.15 6.27
C ALA A 141 -1.83 0.88 7.62
N LEU A 142 -2.63 1.92 7.81
CA LEU A 142 -2.76 2.63 9.09
C LEU A 142 -4.15 2.40 9.65
N HIS A 143 -4.22 2.01 10.91
CA HIS A 143 -5.48 1.94 11.64
C HIS A 143 -5.22 2.20 13.12
N ASP A 144 -5.95 3.13 13.68
CA ASP A 144 -5.76 3.60 15.06
C ASP A 144 -4.28 3.89 15.36
N GLU A 145 -3.75 3.37 16.43
CA GLU A 145 -2.39 3.60 16.88
C GLU A 145 -1.35 2.67 16.22
N HIS A 146 -1.71 1.98 15.11
CA HIS A 146 -0.84 0.98 14.51
C HIS A 146 -0.64 1.16 13.01
N ILE A 147 0.60 1.02 12.58
CA ILE A 147 0.99 0.79 11.20
C ILE A 147 1.19 -0.72 11.03
N TYR A 148 0.50 -1.30 10.05
CA TYR A 148 0.69 -2.68 9.63
C TYR A 148 1.56 -2.71 8.38
N GLN A 149 2.78 -3.21 8.50
CA GLN A 149 3.71 -3.33 7.39
C GLN A 149 3.70 -4.76 6.85
N LEU A 150 3.47 -4.91 5.55
CA LEU A 150 3.58 -6.17 4.84
C LEU A 150 4.96 -6.29 4.19
N THR A 151 5.62 -7.41 4.41
CA THR A 151 6.90 -7.74 3.75
C THR A 151 6.87 -9.17 3.22
N GLY A 152 7.63 -9.42 2.16
CA GLY A 152 7.80 -10.75 1.58
C GLY A 152 8.27 -10.69 0.14
N ASN A 153 8.55 -11.87 -0.41
CA ASN A 153 8.97 -12.08 -1.79
C ASN A 153 8.19 -13.25 -2.38
N PRO A 154 8.24 -13.47 -3.70
CA PRO A 154 7.80 -14.73 -4.28
C PRO A 154 8.44 -15.91 -3.52
N TYR A 155 7.64 -16.92 -3.24
CA TYR A 155 8.07 -18.05 -2.42
C TYR A 155 7.83 -19.36 -3.16
N THR A 156 8.82 -19.77 -3.92
CA THR A 156 8.84 -21.06 -4.61
C THR A 156 10.22 -21.65 -4.51
N ASP A 157 10.30 -22.97 -4.55
CA ASP A 157 11.53 -23.72 -4.79
C ASP A 157 11.91 -23.69 -6.29
N GLU A 158 12.98 -24.38 -6.65
CA GLU A 158 13.46 -24.47 -8.02
C GLU A 158 12.43 -25.14 -8.96
N ALA A 159 11.57 -26.01 -8.44
CA ALA A 159 10.47 -26.65 -9.18
C ALA A 159 9.25 -25.73 -9.35
N GLY A 160 9.24 -24.56 -8.71
CA GLY A 160 8.13 -23.63 -8.70
C GLY A 160 7.01 -24.01 -7.72
N GLU A 161 7.30 -24.88 -6.79
CA GLU A 161 6.40 -25.31 -5.72
C GLU A 161 6.71 -24.55 -4.42
N ASN A 162 5.70 -24.31 -3.58
CA ASN A 162 5.92 -23.77 -2.26
C ASN A 162 6.37 -24.91 -1.32
N PRO A 163 7.56 -24.84 -0.70
CA PRO A 163 7.95 -25.83 0.25
C PRO A 163 7.01 -25.78 1.48
N PRO A 164 6.19 -26.82 1.75
CA PRO A 164 5.19 -26.77 2.82
C PRO A 164 5.81 -26.63 4.21
N SER A 165 7.02 -27.16 4.38
CA SER A 165 7.75 -27.20 5.66
C SER A 165 8.25 -25.85 6.13
N ALA A 166 8.43 -24.86 5.23
CA ALA A 166 9.02 -23.58 5.58
C ALA A 166 7.97 -22.46 5.90
N GLY A 167 6.68 -22.71 5.67
CA GLY A 167 5.58 -21.80 6.04
C GLY A 167 5.57 -20.44 5.37
N GLY A 168 6.41 -20.23 4.35
CA GLY A 168 6.49 -18.97 3.57
C GLY A 168 7.34 -17.89 4.22
N ASN A 169 7.51 -16.79 3.48
CA ASN A 169 8.34 -15.65 3.83
C ASN A 169 7.56 -14.33 3.92
N THR A 170 6.25 -14.40 3.99
CA THR A 170 5.37 -13.23 4.14
C THR A 170 5.18 -12.92 5.63
N PHE A 171 5.40 -11.67 6.01
CA PHE A 171 5.24 -11.21 7.39
C PHE A 171 4.42 -9.94 7.46
N VAL A 172 3.64 -9.81 8.53
CA VAL A 172 3.05 -8.54 8.96
C VAL A 172 3.75 -8.13 10.24
N SER A 173 4.29 -6.91 10.22
CA SER A 173 4.83 -6.24 11.40
C SER A 173 3.87 -5.16 11.84
N THR A 174 3.57 -5.10 13.14
CA THR A 174 2.76 -4.04 13.76
C THR A 174 3.71 -3.05 14.40
N ILE A 175 3.61 -1.78 14.01
CA ILE A 175 4.43 -0.69 14.52
C ILE A 175 3.50 0.27 15.27
N ASP A 176 3.81 0.56 16.52
CA ASP A 176 3.09 1.55 17.31
C ASP A 176 3.45 2.96 16.83
N VAL A 177 2.44 3.76 16.50
CA VAL A 177 2.60 5.09 15.90
C VAL A 177 3.28 6.06 16.87
N SER A 178 2.94 5.98 18.15
CA SER A 178 3.41 6.93 19.16
C SER A 178 4.88 6.74 19.50
N SER A 179 5.31 5.49 19.62
CA SER A 179 6.69 5.15 20.00
C SER A 179 7.60 4.81 18.83
N GLY A 180 7.03 4.55 17.65
CA GLY A 180 7.75 4.06 16.47
C GLY A 180 8.34 2.65 16.62
N ARG A 181 7.94 1.90 17.67
CA ARG A 181 8.49 0.56 17.95
C ARG A 181 7.67 -0.52 17.25
N THR A 182 8.36 -1.53 16.74
CA THR A 182 7.71 -2.78 16.30
C THR A 182 7.23 -3.54 17.53
N VAL A 183 5.91 -3.62 17.72
CA VAL A 183 5.27 -4.28 18.88
C VAL A 183 4.89 -5.72 18.62
N ALA A 184 4.71 -6.08 17.35
CA ALA A 184 4.45 -7.46 16.94
C ALA A 184 5.02 -7.72 15.54
N ARG A 185 5.35 -8.97 15.27
CA ARG A 185 5.67 -9.47 13.94
C ARG A 185 5.18 -10.90 13.81
N ARG A 186 4.33 -11.14 12.84
CA ARG A 186 3.72 -12.46 12.62
C ARG A 186 3.93 -12.91 11.19
N ARG A 187 4.22 -14.21 11.01
CA ARG A 187 4.23 -14.84 9.70
C ARG A 187 2.80 -15.06 9.24
N VAL A 188 2.53 -14.71 7.98
CA VAL A 188 1.26 -15.00 7.32
C VAL A 188 1.27 -16.47 6.89
N THR A 189 0.39 -17.25 7.45
CA THR A 189 0.25 -18.69 7.15
C THR A 189 -0.93 -19.00 6.22
N ALA A 190 -1.71 -18.00 5.84
CA ALA A 190 -2.82 -18.17 4.91
C ALA A 190 -2.35 -18.76 3.57
N ALA A 191 -3.15 -19.67 3.04
CA ALA A 191 -2.97 -20.27 1.71
C ALA A 191 -1.56 -20.82 1.45
N PRO A 192 -1.05 -21.74 2.26
CA PRO A 192 0.33 -22.24 2.14
C PRO A 192 0.59 -23.02 0.84
N GLY A 193 -0.45 -23.55 0.22
CA GLY A 193 -0.36 -24.29 -1.05
C GLY A 193 -0.39 -23.42 -2.32
N LEU A 194 -0.46 -22.09 -2.20
CA LEU A 194 -0.42 -21.22 -3.38
C LEU A 194 0.98 -21.21 -4.01
N ARG A 195 1.02 -21.48 -5.31
CA ARG A 195 2.26 -21.33 -6.09
C ARG A 195 2.62 -19.85 -6.20
N PHE A 196 3.91 -19.55 -6.11
CA PHE A 196 4.50 -18.22 -6.16
C PHE A 196 4.19 -17.38 -4.91
N ARG A 197 2.97 -17.30 -4.47
CA ARG A 197 2.52 -16.72 -3.20
C ARG A 197 3.21 -15.39 -2.82
N GLU A 198 3.40 -14.51 -3.79
CA GLU A 198 3.97 -13.19 -3.56
C GLU A 198 2.93 -12.30 -2.86
N PRO A 199 3.27 -11.64 -1.74
CA PRO A 199 2.40 -10.62 -1.16
C PRO A 199 2.35 -9.39 -2.07
N GLU A 200 1.15 -8.83 -2.28
CA GLU A 200 0.92 -7.75 -3.26
C GLU A 200 0.20 -6.54 -2.65
N GLY A 201 -0.15 -6.61 -1.38
CA GLY A 201 -0.77 -5.48 -0.70
C GLY A 201 -1.43 -5.84 0.62
N ILE A 202 -1.67 -4.82 1.42
CA ILE A 202 -2.32 -4.88 2.72
C ILE A 202 -3.25 -3.69 2.89
N ALA A 203 -4.42 -3.91 3.46
CA ALA A 203 -5.39 -2.87 3.77
C ALA A 203 -6.21 -3.25 5.00
N VAL A 204 -6.76 -2.26 5.68
CA VAL A 204 -7.79 -2.47 6.70
C VAL A 204 -9.16 -2.27 6.05
N ARG A 205 -9.99 -3.31 6.07
CA ARG A 205 -11.39 -3.22 5.69
C ARG A 205 -12.17 -2.62 6.86
N PRO A 206 -12.82 -1.45 6.67
CA PRO A 206 -13.61 -0.84 7.73
C PRO A 206 -14.88 -1.67 7.99
N GLY A 207 -15.39 -1.59 9.22
CA GLY A 207 -16.61 -2.26 9.65
C GLY A 207 -16.78 -2.10 11.16
N SER A 208 -17.83 -2.72 11.73
CA SER A 208 -18.01 -2.78 13.19
C SER A 208 -16.84 -3.48 13.89
N THR A 209 -16.22 -4.45 13.19
CA THR A 209 -14.96 -5.07 13.56
C THR A 209 -14.02 -4.91 12.36
N PRO A 210 -13.05 -4.00 12.42
CA PRO A 210 -12.08 -3.81 11.33
C PRO A 210 -11.27 -5.08 11.07
N GLU A 211 -11.06 -5.41 9.80
CA GLU A 211 -10.31 -6.61 9.40
C GLU A 211 -9.09 -6.25 8.59
N LEU A 212 -7.97 -6.86 8.92
CA LEU A 212 -6.75 -6.74 8.13
C LEU A 212 -6.84 -7.69 6.93
N CYS A 213 -6.77 -7.13 5.72
CA CYS A 213 -6.80 -7.85 4.47
C CYS A 213 -5.42 -7.87 3.82
N ILE A 214 -5.01 -9.02 3.31
CA ILE A 214 -3.73 -9.23 2.64
C ILE A 214 -4.01 -9.84 1.26
N ALA A 215 -3.37 -9.28 0.24
CA ALA A 215 -3.42 -9.80 -1.11
C ALA A 215 -2.20 -10.68 -1.40
N LEU A 216 -2.44 -11.87 -1.93
CA LEU A 216 -1.40 -12.79 -2.38
C LEU A 216 -1.58 -13.08 -3.86
N SER A 217 -0.51 -13.00 -4.65
CA SER A 217 -0.55 -13.36 -6.05
C SER A 217 -0.15 -14.83 -6.26
N VAL A 218 -0.79 -15.42 -7.26
CA VAL A 218 -0.48 -16.74 -7.80
C VAL A 218 0.02 -16.58 -9.22
N LYS A 219 1.16 -17.14 -9.54
CA LYS A 219 1.66 -17.20 -10.90
C LYS A 219 1.37 -18.59 -11.49
N THR A 220 0.55 -18.63 -12.53
CA THR A 220 0.46 -19.78 -13.43
C THR A 220 1.30 -19.50 -14.68
N ARG A 221 1.47 -20.51 -15.58
CA ARG A 221 2.27 -20.32 -16.80
C ARG A 221 1.90 -19.07 -17.58
N ASP A 222 0.60 -18.73 -17.66
CA ASP A 222 0.08 -17.69 -18.54
C ASP A 222 -0.65 -16.55 -17.84
N ARG A 223 -0.88 -16.63 -16.53
CA ARG A 223 -1.70 -15.65 -15.78
C ARG A 223 -1.18 -15.43 -14.37
N ARG A 224 -1.33 -14.18 -13.90
CA ARG A 224 -1.32 -13.86 -12.46
C ARG A 224 -2.76 -13.76 -11.97
N LYS A 225 -3.03 -14.37 -10.84
CA LYS A 225 -4.30 -14.19 -10.10
C LYS A 225 -3.97 -13.55 -8.76
N LEU A 226 -4.81 -12.64 -8.33
CA LEU A 226 -4.75 -12.04 -7.00
C LEU A 226 -5.89 -12.61 -6.16
N THR A 227 -5.59 -12.99 -4.94
CA THR A 227 -6.61 -13.40 -3.96
C THR A 227 -6.40 -12.58 -2.69
N VAL A 228 -7.48 -12.02 -2.18
CA VAL A 228 -7.49 -11.25 -0.93
C VAL A 228 -7.97 -12.16 0.20
N TYR A 229 -7.20 -12.20 1.27
CA TYR A 229 -7.49 -12.94 2.49
C TYR A 229 -7.75 -11.95 3.62
N SER A 230 -8.83 -12.12 4.35
CA SER A 230 -9.03 -11.42 5.61
C SER A 230 -8.40 -12.23 6.75
N CYS A 231 -7.65 -11.53 7.59
CA CYS A 231 -7.17 -12.08 8.85
C CYS A 231 -8.25 -11.76 9.90
N GLY A 232 -9.10 -12.71 10.22
CA GLY A 232 -10.01 -12.60 11.37
C GLY A 232 -9.20 -12.45 12.66
N SER A 233 -9.71 -11.66 13.57
CA SER A 233 -9.22 -11.50 14.95
C SER A 233 -9.25 -12.82 15.72
#